data_53fd3d2f93fb3cb51b9ef3d689176e25
#
_entry.id   53fd3d2f93fb3cb51b9ef3d689176e25
#
_cell.length_a   1.000
_cell.length_b   1.000
_cell.length_c   1.000
_cell.angle_alpha   90.00
_cell.angle_beta   90.00
_cell.angle_gamma   90.00
#
_symmetry.space_group_name_H-M   'P 1'
#
loop_
_entity.id
_entity.type
_entity.pdbx_description
1 polymer ?
#
loop_
_entity_poly.entity_id
_entity_poly.type
_entity_poly.pdbx_seq_one_letter_code
_entity_poly.pdbx_strand_id
1 'polypeptide(L)'
;MTTRPHGASLTAFELLLDIDRRCRLLVADQPPQDTRLQQWSGIGFRIAGQWFVAPMGEVAEVLREPRSSRVPGVQPWVCGVANLRGRLLPVIDLSSFFGLGPAAPGKQRRVLVLDHEDLFVGLLVNEVLGLQHFALSSLELSPPQPLIRAAARFVQGHFPRERNWAIFSPFALAQAPGFLDVAL
;
A
#
# COMPACT_ATOMS: atom_id res chain seq x y z
N MET A 1 -49.31 12.43 -49.06
CA MET A 1 -49.14 13.19 -47.82
C MET A 1 -48.83 12.17 -46.73
N THR A 2 -47.61 11.95 -46.46
CA THR A 2 -47.13 10.87 -45.53
C THR A 2 -46.50 11.57 -44.34
N THR A 3 -47.19 11.61 -43.22
CA THR A 3 -46.74 12.11 -41.92
C THR A 3 -45.72 11.16 -41.29
N ARG A 4 -44.46 11.62 -41.12
CA ARG A 4 -43.47 10.94 -40.28
C ARG A 4 -43.86 11.05 -38.80
N PRO A 5 -43.75 9.99 -38.01
CA PRO A 5 -43.92 10.09 -36.58
C PRO A 5 -42.69 10.81 -35.96
N HIS A 6 -42.98 11.81 -35.11
CA HIS A 6 -42.00 12.46 -34.25
C HIS A 6 -41.36 11.42 -33.32
N GLY A 7 -40.05 11.29 -33.37
CA GLY A 7 -39.29 10.53 -32.40
C GLY A 7 -39.47 11.22 -31.02
N ALA A 8 -40.08 10.50 -30.08
CA ALA A 8 -40.15 10.93 -28.70
C ALA A 8 -38.74 11.03 -28.14
N SER A 9 -38.27 12.24 -27.90
CA SER A 9 -37.04 12.47 -27.16
C SER A 9 -37.28 12.05 -25.71
N LEU A 10 -36.62 11.00 -25.27
CA LEU A 10 -36.65 10.58 -23.89
C LEU A 10 -36.19 11.74 -22.99
N THR A 11 -36.91 11.96 -21.90
CA THR A 11 -36.50 12.92 -20.89
C THR A 11 -35.22 12.46 -20.24
N ALA A 12 -34.44 13.39 -19.67
CA ALA A 12 -33.16 13.04 -18.99
C ALA A 12 -33.35 11.95 -17.91
N PHE A 13 -34.51 11.96 -17.25
CA PHE A 13 -34.88 10.96 -16.24
C PHE A 13 -35.16 9.58 -16.86
N GLU A 14 -35.88 9.52 -17.98
CA GLU A 14 -36.14 8.27 -18.68
C GLU A 14 -34.84 7.66 -19.24
N LEU A 15 -33.91 8.50 -19.69
CA LEU A 15 -32.59 8.05 -20.15
C LEU A 15 -31.79 7.44 -18.98
N LEU A 16 -31.81 8.05 -17.79
CA LEU A 16 -31.15 7.53 -16.60
C LEU A 16 -31.74 6.18 -16.16
N LEU A 17 -33.08 6.04 -16.19
CA LEU A 17 -33.75 4.78 -15.90
C LEU A 17 -33.41 3.69 -16.90
N ASP A 18 -33.29 4.01 -18.19
CA ASP A 18 -32.87 3.04 -19.22
C ASP A 18 -31.43 2.60 -19.02
N ILE A 19 -30.52 3.51 -18.68
CA ILE A 19 -29.13 3.21 -18.33
C ILE A 19 -29.07 2.29 -17.09
N ASP A 20 -29.79 2.62 -16.03
CA ASP A 20 -29.85 1.79 -14.80
C ASP A 20 -30.35 0.37 -15.12
N ARG A 21 -31.40 0.28 -15.92
CA ARG A 21 -31.96 -1.01 -16.34
C ARG A 21 -30.98 -1.84 -17.17
N ARG A 22 -30.25 -1.20 -18.10
CA ARG A 22 -29.21 -1.88 -18.89
C ARG A 22 -28.03 -2.31 -18.02
N CYS A 23 -27.62 -1.48 -17.09
CA CYS A 23 -26.56 -1.83 -16.11
C CYS A 23 -26.96 -3.05 -15.29
N ARG A 24 -28.21 -3.11 -14.81
CA ARG A 24 -28.70 -4.29 -14.05
C ARG A 24 -28.78 -5.57 -14.90
N LEU A 25 -29.09 -5.47 -16.18
CA LEU A 25 -29.11 -6.60 -17.09
C LEU A 25 -27.70 -7.10 -17.44
N LEU A 26 -26.72 -6.20 -17.50
CA LEU A 26 -25.30 -6.52 -17.72
C LEU A 26 -24.60 -7.11 -16.48
N VAL A 27 -25.16 -6.88 -15.28
CA VAL A 27 -24.65 -7.49 -14.02
C VAL A 27 -24.83 -9.02 -14.02
N ALA A 28 -25.75 -9.56 -14.83
CA ALA A 28 -25.93 -11.01 -14.96
C ALA A 28 -24.77 -11.74 -15.63
N ASP A 29 -23.88 -11.01 -16.32
CA ASP A 29 -22.70 -11.56 -17.03
C ASP A 29 -21.38 -11.32 -16.27
N GLN A 30 -21.46 -10.88 -15.00
CA GLN A 30 -20.24 -10.78 -14.16
C GLN A 30 -19.81 -12.19 -13.76
N PRO A 31 -18.51 -12.52 -13.89
CA PRO A 31 -18.00 -13.80 -13.40
C PRO A 31 -18.38 -13.96 -11.92
N PRO A 32 -18.69 -15.20 -11.47
CA PRO A 32 -19.23 -15.47 -10.14
C PRO A 32 -18.37 -14.78 -9.07
N GLN A 33 -19.04 -14.11 -8.14
CA GLN A 33 -18.43 -13.35 -7.05
C GLN A 33 -17.47 -14.20 -6.18
N ASP A 34 -17.60 -15.52 -6.20
CA ASP A 34 -16.72 -16.45 -5.50
C ASP A 34 -15.25 -16.34 -5.91
N THR A 35 -14.96 -15.96 -7.16
CA THR A 35 -13.57 -15.79 -7.61
C THR A 35 -12.95 -14.49 -7.08
N ARG A 36 -13.76 -13.46 -6.76
CA ARG A 36 -13.28 -12.18 -6.20
C ARG A 36 -13.02 -12.27 -4.69
N LEU A 37 -13.68 -13.15 -3.98
CA LEU A 37 -13.51 -13.37 -2.53
C LEU A 37 -12.20 -14.09 -2.18
N GLN A 38 -11.46 -14.58 -3.16
CA GLN A 38 -10.21 -15.31 -2.96
C GLN A 38 -8.95 -14.52 -3.33
N GLN A 39 -9.08 -13.24 -3.67
CA GLN A 39 -7.91 -12.39 -3.97
C GLN A 39 -7.57 -11.47 -2.80
N TRP A 40 -6.31 -11.52 -2.40
CA TRP A 40 -5.71 -10.58 -1.47
C TRP A 40 -4.86 -9.58 -2.27
N SER A 41 -4.90 -8.30 -1.89
CA SER A 41 -4.18 -7.24 -2.57
C SER A 41 -3.40 -6.38 -1.60
N GLY A 42 -2.22 -5.94 -2.02
CA GLY A 42 -1.37 -5.07 -1.22
C GLY A 42 -0.34 -4.31 -2.04
N ILE A 43 0.33 -3.38 -1.40
CA ILE A 43 1.41 -2.60 -2.00
C ILE A 43 2.72 -3.37 -1.86
N GLY A 44 3.28 -3.78 -2.99
CA GLY A 44 4.57 -4.45 -3.05
C GLY A 44 5.75 -3.49 -2.92
N PHE A 45 6.75 -3.85 -2.12
CA PHE A 45 7.96 -3.04 -1.95
C PHE A 45 9.18 -3.91 -1.61
N ARG A 46 10.38 -3.30 -1.66
CA ARG A 46 11.64 -3.98 -1.31
C ARG A 46 12.38 -3.27 -0.18
N ILE A 47 12.98 -4.07 0.70
CA ILE A 47 13.95 -3.62 1.69
C ILE A 47 15.15 -4.57 1.61
N ALA A 48 16.35 -4.05 1.40
CA ALA A 48 17.61 -4.81 1.35
C ALA A 48 17.53 -6.07 0.46
N GLY A 49 16.88 -5.94 -0.70
CA GLY A 49 16.75 -7.04 -1.67
C GLY A 49 15.62 -8.04 -1.38
N GLN A 50 14.97 -7.98 -0.22
CA GLN A 50 13.82 -8.84 0.11
C GLN A 50 12.50 -8.20 -0.29
N TRP A 51 11.51 -9.06 -0.59
CA TRP A 51 10.22 -8.70 -1.14
C TRP A 51 9.15 -8.71 -0.05
N PHE A 52 8.49 -7.59 0.09
CA PHE A 52 7.43 -7.38 1.07
C PHE A 52 6.16 -6.92 0.37
N VAL A 53 5.04 -7.16 1.00
CA VAL A 53 3.75 -6.61 0.59
C VAL A 53 3.00 -6.13 1.82
N ALA A 54 2.55 -4.87 1.80
CA ALA A 54 1.72 -4.30 2.85
C ALA A 54 0.24 -4.37 2.45
N PRO A 55 -0.69 -4.67 3.40
CA PRO A 55 -2.12 -4.60 3.13
C PRO A 55 -2.52 -3.22 2.59
N MET A 56 -3.46 -3.20 1.62
CA MET A 56 -3.93 -1.94 1.00
C MET A 56 -4.41 -0.90 2.02
N GLY A 57 -5.07 -1.34 3.11
CA GLY A 57 -5.61 -0.45 4.13
C GLY A 57 -4.58 0.15 5.09
N GLU A 58 -3.33 -0.31 5.06
CA GLU A 58 -2.28 0.16 5.95
C GLU A 58 -1.35 1.22 5.33
N VAL A 59 -1.48 1.48 4.02
CA VAL A 59 -0.69 2.47 3.29
C VAL A 59 -1.64 3.50 2.69
N ALA A 60 -1.56 4.73 3.18
CA ALA A 60 -2.42 5.83 2.70
C ALA A 60 -1.94 6.38 1.35
N GLU A 61 -0.63 6.51 1.17
CA GLU A 61 -0.03 7.10 -0.03
C GLU A 61 1.39 6.58 -0.27
N VAL A 62 1.82 6.57 -1.53
CA VAL A 62 3.20 6.26 -1.94
C VAL A 62 3.81 7.49 -2.60
N LEU A 63 4.92 7.97 -2.04
CA LEU A 63 5.60 9.16 -2.51
C LEU A 63 6.98 8.83 -3.07
N ARG A 64 7.47 9.68 -3.99
CA ARG A 64 8.92 9.79 -4.19
C ARG A 64 9.54 10.32 -2.90
N GLU A 65 10.77 9.92 -2.60
CA GLU A 65 11.49 10.43 -1.44
C GLU A 65 11.46 11.97 -1.42
N PRO A 66 10.78 12.58 -0.42
CA PRO A 66 10.69 14.03 -0.32
C PRO A 66 12.00 14.60 0.24
N ARG A 67 12.23 15.88 -0.01
CA ARG A 67 13.28 16.60 0.72
C ARG A 67 12.89 16.69 2.19
N SER A 68 13.74 16.19 3.06
CA SER A 68 13.55 16.23 4.50
C SER A 68 14.60 17.11 5.16
N SER A 69 14.20 17.84 6.21
CA SER A 69 15.10 18.57 7.10
C SER A 69 15.55 17.65 8.23
N ARG A 70 16.85 17.56 8.45
CA ARG A 70 17.38 16.75 9.56
C ARG A 70 16.97 17.35 10.90
N VAL A 71 16.66 16.49 11.85
CA VAL A 71 16.37 16.83 13.24
C VAL A 71 17.56 16.39 14.09
N PRO A 72 18.15 17.27 14.92
CA PRO A 72 19.22 16.89 15.83
C PRO A 72 18.68 16.05 17.00
N GLY A 73 19.53 15.21 17.60
CA GLY A 73 19.16 14.43 18.79
C GLY A 73 18.15 13.32 18.52
N VAL A 74 18.10 12.78 17.30
CA VAL A 74 17.21 11.68 16.95
C VAL A 74 18.00 10.43 16.54
N GLN A 75 17.33 9.31 16.63
CA GLN A 75 17.88 7.99 16.28
C GLN A 75 18.38 7.94 14.83
N PRO A 76 19.39 7.11 14.52
CA PRO A 76 20.05 7.06 13.21
C PRO A 76 19.11 6.67 12.04
N TRP A 77 18.02 5.99 12.31
CA TRP A 77 17.03 5.60 11.30
C TRP A 77 16.05 6.72 10.94
N VAL A 78 16.06 7.85 11.65
CA VAL A 78 15.23 9.00 11.33
C VAL A 78 15.94 9.84 10.27
N CYS A 79 15.42 9.84 9.05
CA CYS A 79 15.97 10.65 7.95
C CYS A 79 15.77 12.15 8.18
N GLY A 80 14.69 12.52 8.88
CA GLY A 80 14.29 13.90 9.14
C GLY A 80 12.79 14.09 9.01
N VAL A 81 12.37 15.35 8.84
CA VAL A 81 10.96 15.72 8.68
C VAL A 81 10.76 16.41 7.34
N ALA A 82 9.80 15.94 6.57
CA ALA A 82 9.37 16.51 5.30
C ALA A 82 8.04 17.26 5.46
N ASN A 83 7.73 18.15 4.53
CA ASN A 83 6.40 18.76 4.44
C ASN A 83 5.58 18.00 3.40
N LEU A 84 4.45 17.45 3.83
CA LEU A 84 3.46 16.83 2.94
C LEU A 84 2.13 17.58 3.08
N ARG A 85 1.80 18.38 2.08
CA ARG A 85 0.54 19.15 2.03
C ARG A 85 0.28 20.01 3.28
N GLY A 86 1.35 20.63 3.82
CA GLY A 86 1.26 21.48 5.03
C GLY A 86 1.34 20.73 6.35
N ARG A 87 1.39 19.37 6.34
CA ARG A 87 1.63 18.55 7.54
C ARG A 87 3.09 18.13 7.60
N LEU A 88 3.64 18.07 8.80
CA LEU A 88 5.00 17.58 9.03
C LEU A 88 5.00 16.04 9.03
N LEU A 89 5.73 15.44 8.11
CA LEU A 89 5.87 14.01 7.93
C LEU A 89 7.27 13.57 8.41
N PRO A 90 7.39 12.92 9.58
CA PRO A 90 8.63 12.23 9.95
C PRO A 90 8.92 11.13 8.96
N VAL A 91 10.16 11.04 8.47
CA VAL A 91 10.59 10.01 7.51
C VAL A 91 11.59 9.08 8.18
N ILE A 92 11.26 7.79 8.18
CA ILE A 92 12.03 6.72 8.82
C ILE A 92 12.57 5.76 7.77
N ASP A 93 13.89 5.55 7.77
CA ASP A 93 14.54 4.55 6.89
C ASP A 93 14.38 3.15 7.50
N LEU A 94 13.56 2.30 6.87
CA LEU A 94 13.33 0.94 7.35
C LEU A 94 14.58 0.06 7.31
N SER A 95 15.49 0.29 6.37
CA SER A 95 16.75 -0.47 6.33
C SER A 95 17.60 -0.16 7.56
N SER A 96 17.75 1.13 7.90
CA SER A 96 18.43 1.56 9.12
C SER A 96 17.73 1.08 10.38
N PHE A 97 16.40 1.17 10.43
CA PHE A 97 15.62 0.72 11.58
C PHE A 97 15.81 -0.78 11.85
N PHE A 98 15.94 -1.59 10.80
CA PHE A 98 16.20 -3.02 10.92
C PHE A 98 17.69 -3.36 11.12
N GLY A 99 18.56 -2.37 11.32
CA GLY A 99 19.98 -2.57 11.58
C GLY A 99 20.81 -2.96 10.37
N LEU A 100 20.29 -2.74 9.15
CA LEU A 100 20.96 -3.07 7.88
C LEU A 100 21.80 -1.91 7.34
N GLY A 101 21.87 -0.80 8.09
CA GLY A 101 22.43 0.45 7.62
C GLY A 101 21.48 1.23 6.70
N PRO A 102 21.85 2.45 6.31
CA PRO A 102 21.00 3.32 5.51
C PRO A 102 20.74 2.74 4.13
N ALA A 103 19.50 2.87 3.66
CA ALA A 103 19.12 2.47 2.32
C ALA A 103 20.02 3.15 1.28
N ALA A 104 20.58 2.38 0.36
CA ALA A 104 21.45 2.93 -0.69
C ALA A 104 20.73 4.05 -1.45
N PRO A 105 21.39 5.18 -1.74
CA PRO A 105 20.80 6.25 -2.52
C PRO A 105 20.33 5.75 -3.89
N GLY A 106 19.14 6.15 -4.32
CA GLY A 106 18.64 5.72 -5.61
C GLY A 106 17.35 6.42 -6.01
N LYS A 107 17.15 6.57 -7.32
CA LYS A 107 15.92 7.19 -7.89
C LYS A 107 14.65 6.36 -7.65
N GLN A 108 14.82 5.09 -7.28
CA GLN A 108 13.71 4.15 -7.05
C GLN A 108 13.17 4.21 -5.62
N ARG A 109 13.90 4.86 -4.69
CA ARG A 109 13.46 5.02 -3.31
C ARG A 109 12.08 5.68 -3.25
N ARG A 110 11.26 5.16 -2.36
CA ARG A 110 9.88 5.64 -2.12
C ARG A 110 9.61 5.72 -0.63
N VAL A 111 8.63 6.52 -0.31
CA VAL A 111 8.11 6.63 1.06
C VAL A 111 6.67 6.11 1.05
N LEU A 112 6.40 5.10 1.88
CA LEU A 112 5.06 4.64 2.20
C LEU A 112 4.54 5.52 3.33
N VAL A 113 3.47 6.24 3.11
CA VAL A 113 2.85 7.11 4.11
C VAL A 113 1.80 6.32 4.88
N LEU A 114 1.91 6.30 6.19
CA LEU A 114 0.89 5.82 7.10
C LEU A 114 0.16 7.05 7.66
N ASP A 115 -1.14 7.09 7.48
CA ASP A 115 -2.02 8.15 8.01
C ASP A 115 -3.25 7.47 8.58
N HIS A 116 -3.22 7.20 9.88
CA HIS A 116 -4.29 6.49 10.57
C HIS A 116 -4.36 6.96 12.02
N GLU A 117 -5.52 7.44 12.45
CA GLU A 117 -5.74 8.01 13.77
C GLU A 117 -4.69 9.09 14.10
N ASP A 118 -3.90 8.89 15.16
CA ASP A 118 -2.82 9.80 15.60
C ASP A 118 -1.48 9.50 14.92
N LEU A 119 -1.42 8.46 14.07
CA LEU A 119 -0.20 8.04 13.38
C LEU A 119 -0.06 8.76 12.03
N PHE A 120 0.99 9.57 11.90
CA PHE A 120 1.35 10.18 10.62
C PHE A 120 2.87 10.07 10.41
N VAL A 121 3.30 9.09 9.61
CA VAL A 121 4.73 8.79 9.42
C VAL A 121 5.00 8.26 8.00
N GLY A 122 6.18 8.53 7.47
CA GLY A 122 6.67 8.01 6.20
C GLY A 122 7.74 6.94 6.40
N LEU A 123 7.54 5.77 5.80
CA LEU A 123 8.49 4.67 5.80
C LEU A 123 9.29 4.68 4.49
N LEU A 124 10.58 4.99 4.56
CA LEU A 124 11.47 4.97 3.42
C LEU A 124 11.87 3.54 3.10
N VAL A 125 11.65 3.13 1.85
CA VAL A 125 11.96 1.81 1.30
C VAL A 125 12.82 1.93 0.04
N ASN A 126 13.51 0.86 -0.35
CA ASN A 126 14.40 0.87 -1.50
C ASN A 126 13.64 1.05 -2.82
N GLU A 127 12.45 0.43 -2.94
CA GLU A 127 11.63 0.45 -4.14
C GLU A 127 10.19 0.09 -3.81
N VAL A 128 9.23 0.65 -4.53
CA VAL A 128 7.83 0.22 -4.53
C VAL A 128 7.50 -0.38 -5.88
N LEU A 129 6.86 -1.53 -5.85
CA LEU A 129 6.56 -2.39 -7.00
C LEU A 129 5.09 -2.30 -7.41
N GLY A 130 4.36 -1.35 -6.81
CA GLY A 130 2.95 -1.11 -7.08
C GLY A 130 2.03 -2.13 -6.44
N LEU A 131 0.78 -2.13 -6.90
CA LEU A 131 -0.25 -3.03 -6.42
C LEU A 131 0.02 -4.47 -6.85
N GLN A 132 0.00 -5.37 -5.89
CA GLN A 132 0.16 -6.81 -6.10
C GLN A 132 -1.13 -7.53 -5.72
N HIS A 133 -1.46 -8.57 -6.49
CA HIS A 133 -2.63 -9.42 -6.25
C HIS A 133 -2.17 -10.86 -6.04
N PHE A 134 -2.70 -11.51 -5.03
CA PHE A 134 -2.37 -12.88 -4.67
C PHE A 134 -3.65 -13.71 -4.50
N ALA A 135 -3.61 -14.97 -4.88
CA ALA A 135 -4.68 -15.89 -4.52
C ALA A 135 -4.61 -16.16 -3.00
N LEU A 136 -5.70 -15.96 -2.29
CA LEU A 136 -5.72 -16.20 -0.83
C LEU A 136 -5.40 -17.67 -0.49
N SER A 137 -5.73 -18.59 -1.39
CA SER A 137 -5.40 -20.02 -1.28
C SER A 137 -3.90 -20.32 -1.26
N SER A 138 -3.05 -19.38 -1.73
CA SER A 138 -1.60 -19.53 -1.71
C SER A 138 -0.95 -18.91 -0.48
N LEU A 139 -1.73 -18.42 0.48
CA LEU A 139 -1.22 -17.83 1.73
C LEU A 139 -0.59 -18.90 2.62
N GLU A 140 0.66 -18.68 3.00
CA GLU A 140 1.36 -19.44 4.02
C GLU A 140 1.56 -18.57 5.27
N LEU A 141 1.11 -19.04 6.43
CA LEU A 141 1.18 -18.30 7.69
C LEU A 141 2.58 -18.31 8.34
N SER A 142 3.52 -19.09 7.79
CA SER A 142 4.91 -19.08 8.22
C SER A 142 5.68 -17.92 7.59
N PRO A 143 6.66 -17.32 8.26
CA PRO A 143 7.53 -16.33 7.63
C PRO A 143 8.40 -16.98 6.55
N PRO A 144 8.64 -16.30 5.41
CA PRO A 144 9.50 -16.84 4.35
C PRO A 144 10.96 -16.95 4.81
N GLN A 145 11.71 -17.84 4.16
CA GLN A 145 13.14 -17.92 4.33
C GLN A 145 13.85 -17.61 3.00
N PRO A 146 14.91 -16.80 2.97
CA PRO A 146 15.44 -15.99 4.08
C PRO A 146 14.58 -14.74 4.36
N LEU A 147 14.56 -14.29 5.62
CA LEU A 147 13.86 -13.06 6.02
C LEU A 147 14.78 -12.20 6.91
N ILE A 148 14.71 -10.87 6.77
CA ILE A 148 15.32 -9.91 7.69
C ILE A 148 14.83 -10.20 9.11
N ARG A 149 15.73 -10.65 9.99
CA ARG A 149 15.37 -11.11 11.33
C ARG A 149 14.60 -10.05 12.14
N ALA A 150 15.02 -8.79 12.03
CA ALA A 150 14.37 -7.69 12.74
C ALA A 150 12.96 -7.39 12.20
N ALA A 151 12.67 -7.70 10.92
CA ALA A 151 11.36 -7.52 10.32
C ALA A 151 10.39 -8.67 10.63
N ALA A 152 10.90 -9.84 11.04
CA ALA A 152 10.10 -11.06 11.21
C ALA A 152 8.90 -10.88 12.14
N ARG A 153 9.03 -10.09 13.21
CA ARG A 153 7.95 -9.80 14.16
C ARG A 153 6.78 -9.00 13.58
N PHE A 154 6.96 -8.39 12.41
CA PHE A 154 5.94 -7.61 11.71
C PHE A 154 5.40 -8.35 10.49
N VAL A 155 5.84 -9.59 10.26
CA VAL A 155 5.43 -10.43 9.15
C VAL A 155 4.35 -11.40 9.62
N GLN A 156 3.20 -11.36 8.95
CA GLN A 156 2.03 -12.18 9.28
C GLN A 156 1.97 -13.51 8.50
N GLY A 157 2.83 -13.68 7.50
CA GLY A 157 2.87 -14.82 6.60
C GLY A 157 3.51 -14.43 5.29
N HIS A 158 3.36 -15.25 4.26
CA HIS A 158 3.87 -14.91 2.94
C HIS A 158 3.06 -15.55 1.81
N PHE A 159 3.24 -15.01 0.61
CA PHE A 159 2.75 -15.59 -0.62
C PHE A 159 3.94 -16.15 -1.42
N PRO A 160 4.06 -17.49 -1.57
CA PRO A 160 5.07 -18.07 -2.44
C PRO A 160 4.70 -17.82 -3.91
N ARG A 161 5.65 -17.33 -4.67
CA ARG A 161 5.63 -17.20 -6.14
C ARG A 161 7.04 -17.48 -6.64
N GLU A 162 7.42 -16.94 -7.82
CA GLU A 162 8.82 -16.90 -8.25
C GLU A 162 9.73 -16.33 -7.16
N ARG A 163 9.17 -15.50 -6.29
CA ARG A 163 9.80 -14.91 -5.11
C ARG A 163 8.83 -14.94 -3.93
N ASN A 164 9.34 -15.13 -2.73
CA ASN A 164 8.52 -15.10 -1.52
C ASN A 164 8.19 -13.66 -1.15
N TRP A 165 6.89 -13.35 -1.07
CA TRP A 165 6.38 -12.04 -0.69
C TRP A 165 5.95 -12.07 0.77
N ALA A 166 6.78 -11.52 1.66
CA ALA A 166 6.45 -11.41 3.07
C ALA A 166 5.33 -10.40 3.30
N ILE A 167 4.25 -10.81 3.96
CA ILE A 167 3.14 -9.91 4.32
C ILE A 167 3.57 -9.12 5.55
N PHE A 168 3.94 -7.88 5.31
CA PHE A 168 4.43 -6.95 6.32
C PHE A 168 3.32 -6.00 6.76
N SER A 169 3.11 -5.85 8.07
CA SER A 169 2.16 -4.90 8.62
C SER A 169 2.86 -3.62 9.08
N PRO A 170 2.74 -2.51 8.32
CA PRO A 170 3.18 -1.19 8.76
C PRO A 170 2.56 -0.74 10.08
N PHE A 171 1.30 -1.09 10.34
CA PHE A 171 0.63 -0.75 11.60
C PHE A 171 1.22 -1.50 12.79
N ALA A 172 1.53 -2.79 12.63
CA ALA A 172 2.21 -3.54 13.68
C ALA A 172 3.60 -2.96 13.99
N LEU A 173 4.31 -2.47 12.96
CA LEU A 173 5.58 -1.76 13.15
C LEU A 173 5.37 -0.47 13.95
N ALA A 174 4.39 0.35 13.58
CA ALA A 174 4.12 1.63 14.21
C ALA A 174 3.71 1.51 15.69
N GLN A 175 3.07 0.39 16.04
CA GLN A 175 2.70 0.07 17.43
C GLN A 175 3.85 -0.57 18.23
N ALA A 176 4.98 -0.90 17.59
CA ALA A 176 6.07 -1.54 18.28
C ALA A 176 6.77 -0.60 19.26
N PRO A 177 7.08 -1.05 20.48
CA PRO A 177 7.90 -0.28 21.42
C PRO A 177 9.22 0.14 20.75
N GLY A 178 9.59 1.40 20.91
CA GLY A 178 10.82 1.98 20.37
C GLY A 178 10.74 2.45 18.91
N PHE A 179 9.64 2.20 18.17
CA PHE A 179 9.51 2.75 16.81
C PHE A 179 9.23 4.27 16.83
N LEU A 180 8.35 4.73 17.73
CA LEU A 180 8.04 6.14 17.91
C LEU A 180 8.95 6.82 18.94
N ASP A 181 9.79 6.06 19.64
CA ASP A 181 10.81 6.61 20.56
C ASP A 181 12.05 7.01 19.76
N VAL A 182 11.90 8.14 19.08
CA VAL A 182 12.89 8.65 18.12
C VAL A 182 13.97 9.54 18.75
N ALA A 183 13.86 9.91 20.04
CA ALA A 183 14.86 10.67 20.75
C ALA A 183 16.09 9.82 21.10
N LEU A 184 17.29 10.43 21.08
CA LEU A 184 18.54 9.84 21.57
C LEU A 184 18.67 9.98 23.08
#